data_9424238cd90fb8feab9cef740a9c5a7a
#
_entry.id   9424238cd90fb8feab9cef740a9c5a7a
#
_cell.length_a   1.000
_cell.length_b   1.000
_cell.length_c   1.000
_cell.angle_alpha   90.00
_cell.angle_beta   90.00
_cell.angle_gamma   90.00
#
_symmetry.space_group_name_H-M   'P 1'
#
loop_
_entity.id
_entity.type
_entity.pdbx_description
1 polymer ?
#
loop_
_entity_poly.entity_id
_entity_poly.type
_entity_poly.pdbx_seq_one_letter_code
_entity_poly.pdbx_strand_id
1 'polypeptide(L)'
;MLSKKSEEFLIDLKIYLSTYGKKEKEIQDIIIELEDHLVEAEKHGKNIDDITGGSPKAYMDQFRDEMVTDKKEVLSLLLLVFPLALSYIILPDAIRGIAAYTIGDIIGYISALVIGLCSLVWILRFESSRSLSKFKKVTLYWIIGTVPVTIFIGTDFINKMMNLSPIFKATPFENVLIIGICAVFLISCAIFIKTWSTIVVPIIIIAPTFIAERIAHTTETQLWISSGLLLIGVTLLLCYLSFQNKRENKQI
;
A
#
# COMPACT_ATOMS: atom_id res chain seq x y z
N MET A 1 4.82 20.45 24.42
CA MET A 1 5.11 19.98 23.05
C MET A 1 6.08 18.81 23.19
N LEU A 2 5.77 17.69 22.58
CA LEU A 2 6.66 16.53 22.60
C LEU A 2 7.93 16.77 21.77
N SER A 3 8.99 16.11 22.13
CA SER A 3 10.19 16.05 21.27
C SER A 3 9.88 15.26 19.99
N LYS A 4 10.60 15.59 18.91
CA LYS A 4 10.44 14.88 17.63
C LYS A 4 10.67 13.38 17.73
N LYS A 5 11.59 12.94 18.63
CA LYS A 5 11.85 11.52 18.87
C LYS A 5 10.65 10.82 19.53
N SER A 6 9.98 11.47 20.47
CA SER A 6 8.79 10.93 21.12
C SER A 6 7.60 10.85 20.17
N GLU A 7 7.42 11.87 19.32
CA GLU A 7 6.41 11.83 18.25
C GLU A 7 6.66 10.68 17.26
N GLU A 8 7.90 10.54 16.78
CA GLU A 8 8.28 9.42 15.89
C GLU A 8 8.03 8.06 16.56
N PHE A 9 8.33 7.93 17.86
CA PHE A 9 8.08 6.70 18.59
C PHE A 9 6.60 6.35 18.71
N LEU A 10 5.71 7.32 18.96
CA LEU A 10 4.26 7.09 19.02
C LEU A 10 3.70 6.64 17.66
N ILE A 11 4.19 7.25 16.58
CA ILE A 11 3.83 6.85 15.22
C ILE A 11 4.29 5.40 14.94
N ASP A 12 5.54 5.09 15.29
CA ASP A 12 6.12 3.75 15.12
C ASP A 12 5.37 2.70 15.94
N LEU A 13 5.00 3.01 17.20
CA LEU A 13 4.20 2.13 18.04
C LEU A 13 2.81 1.86 17.44
N LYS A 14 2.14 2.91 16.95
CA LYS A 14 0.84 2.78 16.29
C LYS A 14 0.95 1.84 15.08
N ILE A 15 1.91 2.07 14.19
CA ILE A 15 2.16 1.21 13.02
C ILE A 15 2.46 -0.22 13.46
N TYR A 16 3.33 -0.40 14.46
CA TYR A 16 3.72 -1.70 14.98
C TYR A 16 2.50 -2.50 15.46
N LEU A 17 1.68 -1.94 16.34
CA LEU A 17 0.49 -2.60 16.88
C LEU A 17 -0.57 -2.88 15.81
N SER A 18 -0.79 -1.95 14.87
CA SER A 18 -1.71 -2.14 13.74
C SER A 18 -1.28 -3.30 12.85
N THR A 19 0.03 -3.48 12.58
CA THR A 19 0.53 -4.62 11.78
C THR A 19 0.36 -5.97 12.47
N TYR A 20 0.16 -6.01 13.79
CA TYR A 20 -0.20 -7.22 14.54
C TYR A 20 -1.71 -7.44 14.65
N GLY A 21 -2.50 -6.60 13.98
CA GLY A 21 -3.96 -6.73 13.97
C GLY A 21 -4.60 -6.46 15.33
N LYS A 22 -4.04 -5.52 16.08
CA LYS A 22 -4.63 -5.06 17.34
C LYS A 22 -5.76 -4.08 17.05
N LYS A 23 -6.79 -4.02 17.90
CA LYS A 23 -7.96 -3.14 17.71
C LYS A 23 -7.55 -1.67 17.66
N GLU A 24 -7.96 -0.97 16.62
CA GLU A 24 -7.63 0.45 16.41
C GLU A 24 -8.02 1.31 17.62
N LYS A 25 -9.18 1.05 18.23
CA LYS A 25 -9.62 1.78 19.42
C LYS A 25 -8.67 1.60 20.61
N GLU A 26 -8.26 0.35 20.89
CA GLU A 26 -7.32 0.05 21.98
C GLU A 26 -5.93 0.66 21.70
N ILE A 27 -5.49 0.63 20.44
CA ILE A 27 -4.23 1.31 20.02
C ILE A 27 -4.33 2.80 20.30
N GLN A 28 -5.44 3.44 19.90
CA GLN A 28 -5.63 4.87 20.09
C GLN A 28 -5.64 5.26 21.56
N ASP A 29 -6.32 4.48 22.42
CA ASP A 29 -6.34 4.70 23.86
C ASP A 29 -4.93 4.63 24.46
N ILE A 30 -4.12 3.63 24.08
CA ILE A 30 -2.72 3.49 24.49
C ILE A 30 -1.85 4.66 24.01
N ILE A 31 -2.02 5.09 22.75
CA ILE A 31 -1.24 6.20 22.19
C ILE A 31 -1.53 7.50 22.96
N ILE A 32 -2.79 7.79 23.27
CA ILE A 32 -3.17 9.00 24.05
C ILE A 32 -2.58 8.95 25.45
N GLU A 33 -2.72 7.81 26.15
CA GLU A 33 -2.18 7.65 27.50
C GLU A 33 -0.65 7.80 27.52
N LEU A 34 0.03 7.18 26.54
CA LEU A 34 1.48 7.25 26.45
C LEU A 34 1.96 8.65 26.03
N GLU A 35 1.21 9.37 25.20
CA GLU A 35 1.51 10.76 24.86
C GLU A 35 1.53 11.65 26.09
N ASP A 36 0.51 11.54 26.95
CA ASP A 36 0.44 12.29 28.22
C ASP A 36 1.61 11.95 29.15
N HIS A 37 1.95 10.68 29.26
CA HIS A 37 3.11 10.23 30.03
C HIS A 37 4.43 10.77 29.51
N LEU A 38 4.62 10.80 28.18
CA LEU A 38 5.82 11.34 27.55
C LEU A 38 5.93 12.86 27.75
N VAL A 39 4.83 13.59 27.63
CA VAL A 39 4.80 15.05 27.89
C VAL A 39 5.25 15.34 29.33
N GLU A 40 4.75 14.57 30.30
CA GLU A 40 5.10 14.78 31.70
C GLU A 40 6.56 14.40 31.99
N ALA A 41 7.04 13.31 31.40
CA ALA A 41 8.43 12.86 31.59
C ALA A 41 9.43 13.87 30.96
N GLU A 42 9.13 14.42 29.79
CA GLU A 42 9.96 15.46 29.14
C GLU A 42 10.01 16.77 29.92
N LYS A 43 8.92 17.16 30.62
CA LYS A 43 8.95 18.30 31.56
C LYS A 43 9.94 18.08 32.72
N HIS A 44 10.13 16.83 33.12
CA HIS A 44 11.09 16.45 34.16
C HIS A 44 12.50 16.13 33.63
N GLY A 45 12.76 16.45 32.35
CA GLY A 45 14.08 16.28 31.73
C GLY A 45 14.43 14.85 31.32
N LYS A 46 13.46 13.91 31.32
CA LYS A 46 13.64 12.55 30.82
C LYS A 46 13.43 12.52 29.32
N ASN A 47 14.18 11.68 28.62
CA ASN A 47 14.01 11.45 27.18
C ASN A 47 13.34 10.09 26.91
N ILE A 48 12.96 9.82 25.68
CA ILE A 48 12.29 8.57 25.30
C ILE A 48 13.15 7.32 25.58
N ASP A 49 14.47 7.42 25.49
CA ASP A 49 15.36 6.29 25.75
C ASP A 49 15.33 5.90 27.25
N ASP A 50 15.14 6.88 28.16
CA ASP A 50 14.98 6.66 29.61
C ASP A 50 13.67 5.93 29.92
N ILE A 51 12.60 6.20 29.15
CA ILE A 51 11.27 5.60 29.35
C ILE A 51 11.21 4.18 28.77
N THR A 52 11.81 3.97 27.58
CA THR A 52 11.82 2.67 26.90
C THR A 52 12.91 1.72 27.42
N GLY A 53 13.69 2.14 28.41
CA GLY A 53 14.82 1.35 28.95
C GLY A 53 15.90 1.08 27.89
N GLY A 54 16.08 2.00 26.93
CA GLY A 54 17.05 1.88 25.85
C GLY A 54 16.68 0.87 24.74
N SER A 55 15.51 0.25 24.83
CA SER A 55 15.02 -0.71 23.81
C SER A 55 13.57 -0.41 23.41
N PRO A 56 13.34 0.51 22.47
CA PRO A 56 12.00 0.81 21.97
C PRO A 56 11.23 -0.43 21.50
N LYS A 57 11.92 -1.38 20.87
CA LYS A 57 11.30 -2.63 20.44
C LYS A 57 10.78 -3.47 21.60
N ALA A 58 11.57 -3.67 22.63
CA ALA A 58 11.15 -4.47 23.78
C ALA A 58 9.94 -3.85 24.49
N TYR A 59 9.89 -2.52 24.53
CA TYR A 59 8.77 -1.76 25.08
C TYR A 59 7.50 -1.92 24.22
N MET A 60 7.61 -1.84 22.89
CA MET A 60 6.50 -2.10 21.97
C MET A 60 6.01 -3.55 22.05
N ASP A 61 6.91 -4.51 22.24
CA ASP A 61 6.58 -5.93 22.39
C ASP A 61 5.70 -6.18 23.62
N GLN A 62 5.87 -5.45 24.73
CA GLN A 62 5.02 -5.55 25.92
C GLN A 62 3.56 -5.21 25.58
N PHE A 63 3.31 -4.08 24.91
CA PHE A 63 1.95 -3.72 24.49
C PHE A 63 1.36 -4.76 23.53
N ARG A 64 2.18 -5.23 22.57
CA ARG A 64 1.72 -6.27 21.63
C ARG A 64 1.26 -7.52 22.38
N ASP A 65 1.99 -7.98 23.39
CA ASP A 65 1.71 -9.23 24.08
C ASP A 65 0.52 -9.12 25.06
N GLU A 66 0.26 -7.93 25.59
CA GLU A 66 -0.88 -7.65 26.47
C GLU A 66 -2.19 -7.48 25.69
N MET A 67 -2.15 -6.97 24.44
CA MET A 67 -3.33 -6.73 23.63
C MET A 67 -3.81 -7.99 22.90
N VAL A 68 -5.14 -8.13 22.78
CA VAL A 68 -5.76 -9.21 21.99
C VAL A 68 -5.75 -8.86 20.51
N THR A 69 -5.42 -9.84 19.67
CA THR A 69 -5.51 -9.68 18.20
C THR A 69 -6.96 -9.79 17.75
N ASP A 70 -7.45 -8.79 17.02
CA ASP A 70 -8.79 -8.82 16.43
C ASP A 70 -8.77 -9.48 15.04
N LYS A 71 -9.09 -10.78 15.01
CA LYS A 71 -9.15 -11.56 13.77
C LYS A 71 -10.19 -11.03 12.78
N LYS A 72 -11.28 -10.40 13.28
CA LYS A 72 -12.33 -9.84 12.40
C LYS A 72 -11.83 -8.60 11.68
N GLU A 73 -11.08 -7.74 12.36
CA GLU A 73 -10.49 -6.55 11.78
C GLU A 73 -9.45 -6.91 10.71
N VAL A 74 -8.58 -7.89 11.01
CA VAL A 74 -7.61 -8.42 10.02
C VAL A 74 -8.34 -9.00 8.80
N LEU A 75 -9.39 -9.81 9.00
CA LEU A 75 -10.16 -10.38 7.89
C LEU A 75 -10.86 -9.28 7.07
N SER A 76 -11.44 -8.28 7.73
CA SER A 76 -12.09 -7.15 7.06
C SER A 76 -11.10 -6.38 6.18
N LEU A 77 -9.89 -6.15 6.69
CA LEU A 77 -8.82 -5.50 5.92
C LEU A 77 -8.41 -6.32 4.70
N LEU A 78 -8.26 -7.65 4.85
CA LEU A 78 -7.94 -8.53 3.72
C LEU A 78 -9.06 -8.55 2.68
N LEU A 79 -10.33 -8.60 3.11
CA LEU A 79 -11.50 -8.54 2.23
C LEU A 79 -11.63 -7.19 1.49
N LEU A 80 -11.03 -6.13 2.01
CA LEU A 80 -10.96 -4.83 1.34
C LEU A 80 -9.77 -4.75 0.38
N VAL A 81 -8.56 -5.07 0.86
CA VAL A 81 -7.32 -4.85 0.13
C VAL A 81 -7.17 -5.81 -1.05
N PHE A 82 -7.58 -7.08 -0.89
CA PHE A 82 -7.40 -8.09 -1.93
C PHE A 82 -8.22 -7.80 -3.19
N PRO A 83 -9.55 -7.54 -3.13
CA PRO A 83 -10.32 -7.15 -4.31
C PRO A 83 -9.91 -5.78 -4.87
N LEU A 84 -9.44 -4.85 -4.02
CA LEU A 84 -8.93 -3.56 -4.47
C LEU A 84 -7.70 -3.75 -5.37
N ALA A 85 -6.73 -4.54 -4.94
CA ALA A 85 -5.54 -4.84 -5.72
C ALA A 85 -5.87 -5.63 -7.02
N LEU A 86 -6.78 -6.61 -6.94
CA LEU A 86 -7.26 -7.31 -8.14
C LEU A 86 -7.93 -6.37 -9.13
N SER A 87 -8.73 -5.41 -8.65
CA SER A 87 -9.36 -4.41 -9.53
C SER A 87 -8.31 -3.60 -10.30
N TYR A 88 -7.19 -3.25 -9.69
CA TYR A 88 -6.10 -2.53 -10.36
C TYR A 88 -5.40 -3.35 -11.44
N ILE A 89 -5.39 -4.68 -11.30
CA ILE A 89 -4.79 -5.60 -12.27
C ILE A 89 -5.76 -5.86 -13.44
N ILE A 90 -7.03 -6.12 -13.14
CA ILE A 90 -8.01 -6.61 -14.11
C ILE A 90 -8.63 -5.46 -14.93
N LEU A 91 -8.84 -4.31 -14.30
CA LEU A 91 -9.51 -3.17 -14.93
C LEU A 91 -8.84 -2.67 -16.21
N PRO A 92 -7.50 -2.53 -16.32
CA PRO A 92 -6.85 -2.12 -17.57
C PRO A 92 -7.13 -3.05 -18.73
N ASP A 93 -7.09 -4.37 -18.50
CA ASP A 93 -7.32 -5.38 -19.54
C ASP A 93 -8.78 -5.40 -20.00
N ALA A 94 -9.72 -5.26 -19.05
CA ALA A 94 -11.14 -5.19 -19.36
C ALA A 94 -11.49 -3.94 -20.19
N ILE A 95 -10.90 -2.77 -19.84
CA ILE A 95 -11.11 -1.53 -20.59
C ILE A 95 -10.57 -1.64 -22.04
N ARG A 96 -9.46 -2.38 -22.23
CA ARG A 96 -8.90 -2.66 -23.55
C ARG A 96 -9.68 -3.74 -24.32
N GLY A 97 -10.59 -4.45 -23.66
CA GLY A 97 -11.33 -5.56 -24.25
C GLY A 97 -10.49 -6.81 -24.48
N ILE A 98 -9.35 -6.94 -23.78
CA ILE A 98 -8.39 -8.03 -23.94
C ILE A 98 -8.30 -8.92 -22.69
N ALA A 99 -9.23 -8.80 -21.75
CA ALA A 99 -9.20 -9.59 -20.52
C ALA A 99 -9.24 -11.09 -20.84
N ALA A 100 -8.08 -11.72 -20.73
CA ALA A 100 -7.90 -13.15 -20.96
C ALA A 100 -6.81 -13.65 -20.01
N TYR A 101 -7.11 -14.69 -19.23
CA TYR A 101 -6.24 -15.15 -18.16
C TYR A 101 -5.96 -16.64 -18.28
N THR A 102 -4.69 -16.98 -18.20
CA THR A 102 -4.20 -18.36 -18.10
C THR A 102 -4.22 -18.83 -16.64
N ILE A 103 -4.03 -20.13 -16.40
CA ILE A 103 -3.82 -20.62 -15.03
C ILE A 103 -2.55 -20.01 -14.40
N GLY A 104 -1.53 -19.76 -15.20
CA GLY A 104 -0.30 -19.10 -14.77
C GLY A 104 -0.55 -17.67 -14.29
N ASP A 105 -1.40 -16.90 -14.98
CA ASP A 105 -1.77 -15.54 -14.57
C ASP A 105 -2.48 -15.55 -13.21
N ILE A 106 -3.42 -16.45 -13.02
CA ILE A 106 -4.17 -16.56 -11.74
C ILE A 106 -3.21 -16.88 -10.60
N ILE A 107 -2.35 -17.90 -10.77
CA ILE A 107 -1.38 -18.28 -9.74
C ILE A 107 -0.36 -17.14 -9.51
N GLY A 108 0.15 -16.54 -10.57
CA GLY A 108 1.12 -15.45 -10.53
C GLY A 108 0.57 -14.22 -9.82
N TYR A 109 -0.64 -13.78 -10.16
CA TYR A 109 -1.27 -12.59 -9.54
C TYR A 109 -1.60 -12.82 -8.07
N ILE A 110 -2.15 -13.98 -7.72
CA ILE A 110 -2.40 -14.33 -6.31
C ILE A 110 -1.09 -14.40 -5.53
N SER A 111 -0.05 -15.05 -6.08
CA SER A 111 1.25 -15.14 -5.41
C SER A 111 1.91 -13.76 -5.25
N ALA A 112 1.86 -12.89 -6.25
CA ALA A 112 2.37 -11.54 -6.19
C ALA A 112 1.67 -10.71 -5.11
N LEU A 113 0.34 -10.83 -5.00
CA LEU A 113 -0.44 -10.15 -3.98
C LEU A 113 -0.11 -10.66 -2.57
N VAL A 114 -0.09 -11.97 -2.36
CA VAL A 114 0.22 -12.55 -1.04
C VAL A 114 1.64 -12.20 -0.61
N ILE A 115 2.63 -12.41 -1.49
CA ILE A 115 4.04 -12.10 -1.19
C ILE A 115 4.21 -10.59 -0.98
N GLY A 116 3.57 -9.76 -1.82
CA GLY A 116 3.60 -8.31 -1.69
C GLY A 116 3.03 -7.82 -0.35
N LEU A 117 1.88 -8.34 0.07
CA LEU A 117 1.28 -7.99 1.37
C LEU A 117 2.12 -8.50 2.55
N CYS A 118 2.61 -9.74 2.49
CA CYS A 118 3.48 -10.28 3.54
C CYS A 118 4.78 -9.47 3.67
N SER A 119 5.39 -9.09 2.55
CA SER A 119 6.61 -8.29 2.55
C SER A 119 6.36 -6.86 3.05
N LEU A 120 5.22 -6.26 2.72
CA LEU A 120 4.82 -4.95 3.24
C LEU A 120 4.62 -4.98 4.76
N VAL A 121 3.87 -5.96 5.27
CA VAL A 121 3.69 -6.13 6.73
C VAL A 121 5.04 -6.37 7.42
N TRP A 122 5.89 -7.17 6.82
CA TRP A 122 7.22 -7.46 7.37
C TRP A 122 8.09 -6.20 7.45
N ILE A 123 8.12 -5.36 6.37
CA ILE A 123 8.92 -4.13 6.38
C ILE A 123 8.39 -3.12 7.40
N LEU A 124 7.07 -2.95 7.51
CA LEU A 124 6.46 -2.04 8.47
C LEU A 124 6.81 -2.44 9.91
N ARG A 125 6.76 -3.73 10.25
CA ARG A 125 7.20 -4.26 11.55
C ARG A 125 8.70 -4.07 11.80
N PHE A 126 9.50 -4.28 10.77
CA PHE A 126 10.95 -4.15 10.87
C PHE A 126 11.39 -2.70 11.06
N GLU A 127 10.76 -1.78 10.34
CA GLU A 127 11.06 -0.35 10.40
C GLU A 127 10.59 0.28 11.72
N SER A 128 9.33 0.04 12.12
CA SER A 128 8.77 0.60 13.35
C SER A 128 9.45 0.11 14.62
N SER A 129 10.09 -1.06 14.57
CA SER A 129 10.84 -1.61 15.71
C SER A 129 12.32 -1.21 15.76
N ARG A 130 12.83 -0.42 14.80
CA ARG A 130 14.25 -0.06 14.68
C ARG A 130 14.47 1.34 14.13
N SER A 131 15.35 2.09 14.73
CA SER A 131 15.81 3.38 14.17
C SER A 131 16.74 3.14 12.97
N LEU A 132 16.16 3.11 11.77
CA LEU A 132 16.92 2.96 10.54
C LEU A 132 17.30 4.32 9.96
N SER A 133 18.49 4.44 9.37
CA SER A 133 18.84 5.62 8.60
C SER A 133 17.93 5.76 7.37
N LYS A 134 17.66 6.99 6.93
CA LYS A 134 16.80 7.28 5.76
C LYS A 134 17.20 6.49 4.52
N PHE A 135 18.51 6.37 4.26
CA PHE A 135 19.03 5.61 3.12
C PHE A 135 18.66 4.11 3.21
N LYS A 136 18.84 3.49 4.38
CA LYS A 136 18.46 2.08 4.60
C LYS A 136 16.96 1.86 4.43
N LYS A 137 16.11 2.78 4.93
CA LYS A 137 14.65 2.73 4.74
C LYS A 137 14.31 2.74 3.25
N VAL A 138 14.80 3.73 2.50
CA VAL A 138 14.54 3.85 1.05
C VAL A 138 14.99 2.60 0.29
N THR A 139 16.20 2.10 0.55
CA THR A 139 16.72 0.89 -0.10
C THR A 139 15.84 -0.33 0.20
N LEU A 140 15.40 -0.48 1.45
CA LEU A 140 14.55 -1.59 1.88
C LEU A 140 13.18 -1.56 1.18
N TYR A 141 12.53 -0.39 1.12
CA TYR A 141 11.27 -0.20 0.38
C TYR A 141 11.44 -0.47 -1.11
N TRP A 142 12.56 -0.04 -1.68
CA TRP A 142 12.83 -0.27 -3.10
C TRP A 142 12.99 -1.77 -3.42
N ILE A 143 13.77 -2.50 -2.62
CA ILE A 143 13.95 -3.95 -2.78
C ILE A 143 12.62 -4.68 -2.66
N ILE A 144 11.84 -4.41 -1.60
CA ILE A 144 10.57 -5.10 -1.35
C ILE A 144 9.52 -4.72 -2.39
N GLY A 145 9.49 -3.45 -2.82
CA GLY A 145 8.55 -2.99 -3.85
C GLY A 145 8.81 -3.62 -5.23
N THR A 146 10.05 -4.04 -5.53
CA THR A 146 10.37 -4.72 -6.79
C THR A 146 9.93 -6.19 -6.81
N VAL A 147 9.75 -6.84 -5.65
CA VAL A 147 9.39 -8.27 -5.58
C VAL A 147 8.07 -8.60 -6.31
N PRO A 148 6.92 -7.97 -6.02
CA PRO A 148 5.68 -8.27 -6.74
C PRO A 148 5.80 -7.95 -8.23
N VAL A 149 6.49 -6.88 -8.60
CA VAL A 149 6.72 -6.51 -10.02
C VAL A 149 7.51 -7.61 -10.73
N THR A 150 8.55 -8.16 -10.10
CA THR A 150 9.35 -9.27 -10.65
C THR A 150 8.49 -10.52 -10.84
N ILE A 151 7.57 -10.81 -9.90
CA ILE A 151 6.65 -11.94 -10.03
C ILE A 151 5.71 -11.74 -11.22
N PHE A 152 5.14 -10.53 -11.44
CA PHE A 152 4.30 -10.23 -12.60
C PHE A 152 5.04 -10.45 -13.91
N ILE A 153 6.25 -9.88 -14.05
CA ILE A 153 7.08 -10.05 -15.26
C ILE A 153 7.45 -11.52 -15.47
N GLY A 154 7.83 -12.23 -14.39
CA GLY A 154 8.15 -13.66 -14.44
C GLY A 154 6.96 -14.52 -14.86
N THR A 155 5.76 -14.19 -14.38
CA THR A 155 4.52 -14.87 -14.76
C THR A 155 4.25 -14.73 -16.27
N ASP A 156 4.30 -13.51 -16.79
CA ASP A 156 4.09 -13.26 -18.22
C ASP A 156 5.15 -13.98 -19.10
N PHE A 157 6.41 -13.97 -18.64
CA PHE A 157 7.49 -14.70 -19.32
C PHE A 157 7.26 -16.22 -19.33
N ILE A 158 6.89 -16.81 -18.20
CA ILE A 158 6.62 -18.25 -18.06
C ILE A 158 5.42 -18.63 -18.93
N ASN A 159 4.34 -17.87 -18.91
CA ASN A 159 3.15 -18.12 -19.71
C ASN A 159 3.46 -18.14 -21.23
N LYS A 160 4.30 -17.21 -21.68
CA LYS A 160 4.76 -17.16 -23.06
C LYS A 160 5.68 -18.35 -23.42
N MET A 161 6.61 -18.69 -22.53
CA MET A 161 7.49 -19.84 -22.74
C MET A 161 6.74 -21.17 -22.80
N MET A 162 5.75 -21.35 -21.97
CA MET A 162 4.94 -22.59 -21.89
C MET A 162 3.79 -22.62 -22.88
N ASN A 163 3.58 -21.54 -23.66
CA ASN A 163 2.44 -21.39 -24.58
C ASN A 163 1.10 -21.72 -23.92
N LEU A 164 0.89 -21.24 -22.69
CA LEU A 164 -0.33 -21.52 -21.94
C LEU A 164 -1.52 -20.85 -22.62
N SER A 165 -2.55 -21.65 -22.92
CA SER A 165 -3.82 -21.12 -23.45
C SER A 165 -4.63 -20.47 -22.32
N PRO A 166 -5.35 -19.36 -22.59
CA PRO A 166 -6.26 -18.76 -21.63
C PRO A 166 -7.36 -19.75 -21.22
N ILE A 167 -7.57 -19.92 -19.92
CA ILE A 167 -8.72 -20.66 -19.38
C ILE A 167 -9.98 -19.80 -19.29
N PHE A 168 -9.80 -18.49 -19.27
CA PHE A 168 -10.87 -17.50 -19.33
C PHE A 168 -10.54 -16.44 -20.37
N LYS A 169 -11.49 -16.13 -21.23
CA LYS A 169 -11.40 -15.05 -22.22
C LYS A 169 -12.73 -14.30 -22.23
N ALA A 170 -12.71 -13.06 -21.77
CA ALA A 170 -13.91 -12.25 -21.65
C ALA A 170 -14.47 -11.87 -23.03
N THR A 171 -15.77 -12.05 -23.19
CA THR A 171 -16.54 -11.48 -24.29
C THR A 171 -16.65 -9.96 -24.12
N PRO A 172 -17.03 -9.21 -25.17
CA PRO A 172 -17.26 -7.76 -25.05
C PRO A 172 -18.23 -7.38 -23.94
N PHE A 173 -19.28 -8.17 -23.74
CA PHE A 173 -20.27 -7.97 -22.67
C PHE A 173 -19.65 -8.23 -21.28
N GLU A 174 -18.88 -9.29 -21.13
CA GLU A 174 -18.20 -9.61 -19.87
C GLU A 174 -17.14 -8.55 -19.50
N ASN A 175 -16.42 -7.99 -20.47
CA ASN A 175 -15.52 -6.87 -20.22
C ASN A 175 -16.27 -5.65 -19.64
N VAL A 176 -17.45 -5.31 -20.19
CA VAL A 176 -18.31 -4.23 -19.64
C VAL A 176 -18.75 -4.54 -18.22
N LEU A 177 -19.14 -5.79 -17.93
CA LEU A 177 -19.50 -6.20 -16.56
C LEU A 177 -18.33 -6.08 -15.59
N ILE A 178 -17.14 -6.53 -15.99
CA ILE A 178 -15.91 -6.43 -15.18
C ILE A 178 -15.62 -4.95 -14.88
N ILE A 179 -15.68 -4.07 -15.87
CA ILE A 179 -15.49 -2.62 -15.69
C ILE A 179 -16.50 -2.08 -14.69
N GLY A 180 -17.79 -2.43 -14.84
CA GLY A 180 -18.85 -1.99 -13.93
C GLY A 180 -18.63 -2.44 -12.49
N ILE A 181 -18.30 -3.72 -12.28
CA ILE A 181 -18.03 -4.30 -10.95
C ILE A 181 -16.82 -3.61 -10.32
N CYS A 182 -15.71 -3.48 -11.05
CA CYS A 182 -14.50 -2.80 -10.55
C CYS A 182 -14.79 -1.34 -10.21
N ALA A 183 -15.51 -0.61 -11.06
CA ALA A 183 -15.86 0.79 -10.82
C ALA A 183 -16.72 0.97 -9.57
N VAL A 184 -17.77 0.18 -9.41
CA VAL A 184 -18.63 0.20 -8.20
C VAL A 184 -17.81 -0.12 -6.97
N PHE A 185 -16.93 -1.12 -7.03
CA PHE A 185 -16.08 -1.49 -5.91
C PHE A 185 -15.09 -0.38 -5.55
N LEU A 186 -14.39 0.20 -6.52
CA LEU A 186 -13.45 1.32 -6.31
C LEU A 186 -14.14 2.55 -5.71
N ILE A 187 -15.34 2.90 -6.21
CA ILE A 187 -16.13 4.02 -5.67
C ILE A 187 -16.57 3.72 -4.23
N SER A 188 -17.06 2.50 -3.96
CA SER A 188 -17.45 2.08 -2.61
C SER A 188 -16.28 2.15 -1.64
N CYS A 189 -15.08 1.68 -2.04
CA CYS A 189 -13.85 1.80 -1.25
C CYS A 189 -13.48 3.26 -1.01
N ALA A 190 -13.56 4.13 -2.03
CA ALA A 190 -13.25 5.56 -1.89
C ALA A 190 -14.14 6.26 -0.85
N ILE A 191 -15.43 5.92 -0.85
CA ILE A 191 -16.41 6.45 0.12
C ILE A 191 -16.12 5.89 1.52
N PHE A 192 -15.89 4.58 1.63
CA PHE A 192 -15.65 3.91 2.91
C PHE A 192 -14.37 4.38 3.60
N ILE A 193 -13.26 4.46 2.85
CA ILE A 193 -11.94 4.89 3.35
C ILE A 193 -11.87 6.44 3.44
N LYS A 194 -12.86 7.16 2.89
CA LYS A 194 -12.88 8.63 2.77
C LYS A 194 -11.66 9.18 2.01
N THR A 195 -11.17 8.45 1.03
CA THR A 195 -9.96 8.79 0.27
C THR A 195 -10.18 8.62 -1.22
N TRP A 196 -10.04 9.69 -1.98
CA TRP A 196 -10.15 9.66 -3.44
C TRP A 196 -8.96 9.01 -4.13
N SER A 197 -7.87 8.73 -3.41
CA SER A 197 -6.67 8.07 -3.95
C SER A 197 -6.97 6.71 -4.55
N THR A 198 -7.97 5.97 -4.04
CA THR A 198 -8.42 4.66 -4.59
C THR A 198 -8.94 4.74 -6.03
N ILE A 199 -9.40 5.92 -6.47
CA ILE A 199 -9.85 6.17 -7.85
C ILE A 199 -8.76 6.87 -8.66
N VAL A 200 -8.05 7.83 -8.05
CA VAL A 200 -7.03 8.62 -8.74
C VAL A 200 -5.83 7.75 -9.16
N VAL A 201 -5.40 6.82 -8.30
CA VAL A 201 -4.25 5.93 -8.59
C VAL A 201 -4.47 5.08 -9.84
N PRO A 202 -5.57 4.32 -10.01
CA PRO A 202 -5.78 3.56 -11.25
C PRO A 202 -5.90 4.47 -12.48
N ILE A 203 -6.48 5.67 -12.38
CA ILE A 203 -6.52 6.61 -13.49
C ILE A 203 -5.10 7.03 -13.90
N ILE A 204 -4.23 7.34 -12.94
CA ILE A 204 -2.82 7.70 -13.20
C ILE A 204 -2.07 6.55 -13.87
N ILE A 205 -2.40 5.30 -13.55
CA ILE A 205 -1.74 4.11 -14.11
C ILE A 205 -2.29 3.80 -15.52
N ILE A 206 -3.60 3.89 -15.71
CA ILE A 206 -4.28 3.44 -16.94
C ILE A 206 -4.26 4.51 -18.03
N ALA A 207 -4.55 5.77 -17.69
CA ALA A 207 -4.68 6.85 -18.68
C ALA A 207 -3.42 7.07 -19.55
N PRO A 208 -2.19 7.01 -19.02
CA PRO A 208 -0.98 7.17 -19.83
C PRO A 208 -0.86 6.17 -20.96
N THR A 209 -1.18 4.91 -20.72
CA THR A 209 -1.10 3.86 -21.75
C THR A 209 -2.18 4.05 -22.81
N PHE A 210 -3.40 4.40 -22.41
CA PHE A 210 -4.50 4.72 -23.34
C PHE A 210 -4.19 5.93 -24.21
N ILE A 211 -3.64 6.98 -23.64
CA ILE A 211 -3.25 8.18 -24.39
C ILE A 211 -2.12 7.84 -25.37
N ALA A 212 -1.11 7.08 -24.91
CA ALA A 212 0.02 6.69 -25.73
C ALA A 212 -0.41 5.81 -26.92
N GLU A 213 -1.33 4.87 -26.72
CA GLU A 213 -1.91 4.01 -27.78
C GLU A 213 -2.63 4.82 -28.89
N ARG A 214 -3.18 5.99 -28.55
CA ARG A 214 -3.89 6.86 -29.51
C ARG A 214 -2.97 7.80 -30.28
N ILE A 215 -1.82 8.16 -29.71
CA ILE A 215 -0.94 9.20 -30.28
C ILE A 215 0.31 8.60 -30.93
N ALA A 216 0.79 7.48 -30.40
CA ALA A 216 2.04 6.86 -30.85
C ALA A 216 1.82 5.98 -32.08
N HIS A 217 2.73 6.11 -33.06
CA HIS A 217 2.73 5.31 -34.27
C HIS A 217 3.62 4.05 -34.17
N THR A 218 4.51 3.99 -33.19
CA THR A 218 5.42 2.87 -32.95
C THR A 218 5.38 2.44 -31.49
N THR A 219 5.67 1.15 -31.24
CA THR A 219 5.73 0.61 -29.87
C THR A 219 6.75 1.36 -28.99
N GLU A 220 7.86 1.78 -29.59
CA GLU A 220 8.91 2.53 -28.87
C GLU A 220 8.40 3.91 -28.44
N THR A 221 7.77 4.67 -29.32
CA THR A 221 7.19 5.99 -28.97
C THR A 221 6.04 5.85 -27.97
N GLN A 222 5.27 4.77 -28.05
CA GLN A 222 4.22 4.45 -27.08
C GLN A 222 4.79 4.26 -25.65
N LEU A 223 5.89 3.51 -25.53
CA LEU A 223 6.57 3.29 -24.26
C LEU A 223 7.11 4.61 -23.67
N TRP A 224 7.75 5.46 -24.48
CA TRP A 224 8.26 6.75 -24.03
C TRP A 224 7.14 7.69 -23.57
N ILE A 225 6.06 7.81 -24.33
CA ILE A 225 4.92 8.67 -23.98
C ILE A 225 4.23 8.16 -22.72
N SER A 226 3.92 6.87 -22.63
CA SER A 226 3.25 6.30 -21.47
C SER A 226 4.09 6.42 -20.19
N SER A 227 5.40 6.16 -20.27
CA SER A 227 6.31 6.31 -19.12
C SER A 227 6.45 7.78 -18.68
N GLY A 228 6.55 8.71 -19.63
CA GLY A 228 6.61 10.14 -19.33
C GLY A 228 5.34 10.66 -18.65
N LEU A 229 4.16 10.29 -19.18
CA LEU A 229 2.87 10.67 -18.59
C LEU A 229 2.67 10.02 -17.21
N LEU A 230 3.11 8.78 -17.01
CA LEU A 230 3.06 8.10 -15.72
C LEU A 230 3.91 8.83 -14.69
N LEU A 231 5.14 9.20 -15.03
CA LEU A 231 6.04 9.96 -14.15
C LEU A 231 5.43 11.31 -13.75
N ILE A 232 4.85 12.02 -14.70
CA ILE A 232 4.15 13.29 -14.43
C ILE A 232 2.98 13.05 -13.46
N GLY A 233 2.13 12.06 -13.73
CA GLY A 233 0.98 11.73 -12.89
C GLY A 233 1.37 11.37 -11.45
N VAL A 234 2.39 10.51 -11.30
CA VAL A 234 2.92 10.14 -9.97
C VAL A 234 3.51 11.35 -9.25
N THR A 235 4.26 12.20 -9.95
CA THR A 235 4.86 13.40 -9.36
C THR A 235 3.78 14.37 -8.87
N LEU A 236 2.73 14.59 -9.65
CA LEU A 236 1.59 15.44 -9.27
C LEU A 236 0.86 14.86 -8.05
N LEU A 237 0.66 13.55 -8.00
CA LEU A 237 0.04 12.89 -6.85
C LEU A 237 0.88 13.06 -5.58
N LEU A 238 2.20 12.85 -5.65
CA LEU A 238 3.10 13.03 -4.51
C LEU A 238 3.13 14.49 -4.02
N CYS A 239 3.13 15.46 -4.95
CA CYS A 239 3.03 16.88 -4.62
C CYS A 239 1.71 17.20 -3.90
N TYR A 240 0.58 16.67 -4.40
CA TYR A 240 -0.74 16.84 -3.79
C TYR A 240 -0.80 16.27 -2.37
N LEU A 241 -0.33 15.02 -2.17
CA LEU A 241 -0.30 14.39 -0.85
C LEU A 241 0.62 15.14 0.13
N SER A 242 1.77 15.61 -0.33
CA SER A 242 2.67 16.42 0.48
C SER A 242 2.06 17.77 0.89
N PHE A 243 1.24 18.35 0.03
CA PHE A 243 0.54 19.60 0.32
C PHE A 243 -0.62 19.39 1.31
N GLN A 244 -1.37 18.29 1.21
CA GLN A 244 -2.40 17.92 2.18
C GLN A 244 -1.80 17.73 3.57
N ASN A 245 -0.74 16.95 3.68
CA ASN A 245 -0.06 16.69 4.97
C ASN A 245 0.44 17.99 5.64
N LYS A 246 0.93 18.95 4.84
CA LYS A 246 1.32 20.27 5.36
C LYS A 246 0.13 21.12 5.84
N ARG A 247 -1.07 20.92 5.28
CA ARG A 247 -2.28 21.62 5.74
C ARG A 247 -2.81 21.06 7.05
N GLU A 248 -2.82 19.75 7.20
CA GLU A 248 -3.25 19.06 8.42
C GLU A 248 -2.33 19.41 9.60
N ASN A 249 -1.01 19.40 9.40
CA ASN A 249 -0.02 19.81 10.41
C ASN A 249 -0.04 21.30 10.78
N LYS A 250 -0.80 22.15 10.08
CA LYS A 250 -0.97 23.57 10.44
C LYS A 250 -2.25 23.84 11.21
N GLN A 251 -3.14 22.86 11.33
CA GLN A 251 -4.44 22.99 12.03
C GLN A 251 -4.39 22.36 13.44
N ILE A 252 -3.28 21.73 13.80
CA ILE A 252 -2.93 21.26 15.14
C ILE A 252 -1.95 22.26 15.77
#